data_937a30c2e8d838ef991cce154e4b52a9
#
_entry.id   937a30c2e8d838ef991cce154e4b52a9
#
_cell.length_a   1.000
_cell.length_b   1.000
_cell.length_c   1.000
_cell.angle_alpha   90.00
_cell.angle_beta   90.00
_cell.angle_gamma   90.00
#
_symmetry.space_group_name_H-M   'P 1'
#
loop_
_entity.id
_entity.type
_entity.pdbx_description
1 polymer ?
#
loop_
_entity_poly.entity_id
_entity_poly.type
_entity_poly.pdbx_seq_one_letter_code
_entity_poly.pdbx_strand_id
1 'polypeptide(L)'
;MNQNTLTFGDAIAALKSGRSVSRSGWNGKGMYLDLQVPDENSKMTLPYIWMWTACGNRVPWLASQTDVLAEDWAVVESSEW
;
A
#
# COMPACT_ATOMS: atom_id res chain seq x y z
N MET A 1 -5.37 -0.70 -19.47
CA MET A 1 -5.74 -1.92 -18.74
C MET A 1 -6.21 -1.58 -17.34
N ASN A 2 -7.30 -2.16 -16.94
CA ASN A 2 -7.85 -1.92 -15.63
C ASN A 2 -7.06 -2.69 -14.56
N GLN A 3 -6.53 -1.97 -13.58
CA GLN A 3 -5.74 -2.58 -12.51
C GLN A 3 -6.43 -2.48 -11.16
N ASN A 4 -7.74 -2.21 -11.16
CA ASN A 4 -8.50 -2.04 -9.92
C ASN A 4 -9.18 -3.33 -9.48
N THR A 5 -8.69 -4.46 -9.95
CA THR A 5 -9.29 -5.75 -9.64
C THR A 5 -8.27 -6.73 -9.06
N LEU A 6 -7.17 -6.24 -8.54
CA LEU A 6 -6.16 -7.10 -7.97
C LEU A 6 -6.59 -7.60 -6.61
N THR A 7 -6.12 -8.79 -6.24
CA THR A 7 -6.36 -9.34 -4.92
C THR A 7 -5.33 -8.77 -3.94
N PHE A 8 -5.54 -9.04 -2.65
CA PHE A 8 -4.56 -8.65 -1.65
C PHE A 8 -3.22 -9.33 -1.88
N GLY A 9 -3.22 -10.58 -2.32
CA GLY A 9 -1.97 -11.26 -2.67
C GLY A 9 -1.22 -10.55 -3.77
N ASP A 10 -1.94 -10.09 -4.80
CA ASP A 10 -1.33 -9.30 -5.86
C ASP A 10 -0.77 -7.98 -5.32
N ALA A 11 -1.49 -7.36 -4.40
CA ALA A 11 -1.03 -6.11 -3.80
C ALA A 11 0.27 -6.32 -3.03
N ILE A 12 0.35 -7.40 -2.26
CA ILE A 12 1.56 -7.71 -1.50
C ILE A 12 2.73 -7.97 -2.45
N ALA A 13 2.50 -8.70 -3.54
CA ALA A 13 3.55 -8.93 -4.53
C ALA A 13 4.04 -7.61 -5.13
N ALA A 14 3.13 -6.69 -5.41
CA ALA A 14 3.49 -5.37 -5.93
C ALA A 14 4.32 -4.59 -4.93
N LEU A 15 3.92 -4.61 -3.66
CA LEU A 15 4.67 -3.93 -2.60
C LEU A 15 6.09 -4.48 -2.52
N LYS A 16 6.24 -5.79 -2.59
CA LYS A 16 7.57 -6.42 -2.51
C LYS A 16 8.43 -6.10 -3.72
N SER A 17 7.81 -5.74 -4.84
CA SER A 17 8.55 -5.33 -6.03
C SER A 17 8.91 -3.85 -6.03
N GLY A 18 8.53 -3.11 -5.00
CA GLY A 18 8.84 -1.69 -4.89
C GLY A 18 7.75 -0.76 -5.38
N ARG A 19 6.55 -1.28 -5.60
CA ARG A 19 5.44 -0.47 -6.08
C ARG A 19 4.52 -0.10 -4.91
N SER A 20 3.73 0.93 -5.13
CA SER A 20 2.71 1.36 -4.17
C SER A 20 1.35 0.83 -4.59
N VAL A 21 0.47 0.60 -3.63
CA VAL A 21 -0.86 0.06 -3.92
C VAL A 21 -1.91 0.83 -3.13
N SER A 22 -3.14 0.76 -3.62
CA SER A 22 -4.27 1.33 -2.92
C SER A 22 -5.51 0.54 -3.28
N ARG A 23 -6.60 0.79 -2.54
CA ARG A 23 -7.90 0.20 -2.84
C ARG A 23 -8.79 1.26 -3.44
N SER A 24 -9.53 0.90 -4.48
CA SER A 24 -10.48 1.82 -5.08
C SER A 24 -11.64 2.15 -4.13
N GLY A 25 -11.90 1.27 -3.16
CA GLY A 25 -12.96 1.49 -2.18
C GLY A 25 -12.60 2.41 -1.03
N TRP A 26 -11.35 2.87 -0.95
CA TRP A 26 -10.97 3.80 0.11
C TRP A 26 -11.57 5.18 -0.14
N ASN A 27 -11.95 5.85 0.96
CA ASN A 27 -12.64 7.13 0.85
C ASN A 27 -11.72 8.32 0.64
N GLY A 28 -10.47 8.22 1.06
CA GLY A 28 -9.56 9.35 0.98
C GLY A 28 -8.80 9.37 -0.32
N LYS A 29 -8.65 10.54 -0.92
CA LYS A 29 -7.83 10.69 -2.11
C LYS A 29 -6.37 10.69 -1.73
N GLY A 30 -5.56 10.08 -2.59
CA GLY A 30 -4.12 10.08 -2.40
C GLY A 30 -3.62 9.09 -1.38
N MET A 31 -4.50 8.27 -0.82
CA MET A 31 -4.08 7.24 0.12
C MET A 31 -3.42 6.09 -0.63
N TYR A 32 -2.31 5.62 -0.11
CA TYR A 32 -1.64 4.47 -0.69
C TYR A 32 -0.77 3.80 0.35
N LEU A 33 -0.37 2.58 0.06
CA LEU A 33 0.55 1.80 0.90
C LEU A 33 1.89 1.67 0.21
N ASP A 34 2.92 1.59 1.01
CA ASP A 34 4.27 1.35 0.52
C ASP A 34 4.98 0.43 1.50
N LEU A 35 5.98 -0.28 1.02
CA LEU A 35 6.75 -1.18 1.84
C LEU A 35 8.06 -0.51 2.24
N GLN A 36 8.33 -0.44 3.53
CA GLN A 36 9.59 0.07 4.04
C GLN A 36 10.53 -1.10 4.23
N VAL A 37 11.65 -1.07 3.54
CA VAL A 37 12.70 -2.08 3.71
C VAL A 37 13.80 -1.42 4.55
N PRO A 38 14.02 -1.88 5.77
CA PRO A 38 15.02 -1.26 6.64
C PRO A 38 16.42 -1.41 6.09
N ASP A 39 17.27 -0.45 6.43
CA ASP A 39 18.69 -0.50 6.17
C ASP A 39 19.44 -0.32 7.48
N GLU A 40 20.76 -0.16 7.40
CA GLU A 40 21.58 -0.09 8.61
C GLU A 40 21.29 1.15 9.45
N ASN A 41 20.62 2.16 8.88
CA ASN A 41 20.29 3.38 9.62
C ASN A 41 18.85 3.35 10.15
N SER A 42 18.10 2.30 9.88
CA SER A 42 16.71 2.22 10.30
C SER A 42 16.61 1.73 11.74
N LYS A 43 15.60 2.21 12.45
CA LYS A 43 15.33 1.69 13.79
C LYS A 43 14.67 0.32 13.73
N MET A 44 13.83 0.09 12.73
CA MET A 44 13.19 -1.20 12.55
C MET A 44 14.13 -2.13 11.82
N THR A 45 14.05 -3.42 12.15
CA THR A 45 14.94 -4.40 11.56
C THR A 45 14.26 -5.33 10.55
N LEU A 46 12.94 -5.29 10.48
CA LEU A 46 12.17 -6.09 9.53
C LEU A 46 11.33 -5.18 8.65
N PRO A 47 11.05 -5.60 7.42
CA PRO A 47 10.18 -4.79 6.56
C PRO A 47 8.78 -4.62 7.15
N TYR A 48 8.16 -3.50 6.85
CA TYR A 48 6.80 -3.26 7.30
C TYR A 48 6.10 -2.36 6.28
N ILE A 49 4.77 -2.38 6.34
CA ILE A 49 3.94 -1.60 5.43
C ILE A 49 3.47 -0.35 6.15
N TRP A 50 3.55 0.78 5.47
CA TRP A 50 3.03 2.03 6.00
C TRP A 50 2.03 2.62 5.01
N MET A 51 1.15 3.48 5.53
CA MET A 51 0.13 4.13 4.74
C MET A 51 0.38 5.62 4.68
N TRP A 52 0.25 6.18 3.49
CA TRP A 52 0.15 7.62 3.30
C TRP A 52 -1.32 7.97 3.47
N THR A 53 -1.65 8.73 4.50
CA THR A 53 -3.03 9.05 4.82
C THR A 53 -3.54 10.21 3.97
N ALA A 54 -4.88 10.34 3.93
CA ALA A 54 -5.50 11.42 3.17
C ALA A 54 -5.09 12.80 3.70
N CYS A 55 -4.74 12.90 4.97
CA CYS A 55 -4.31 14.20 5.54
C CYS A 55 -2.80 14.40 5.50
N GLY A 56 -2.07 13.53 4.81
CA GLY A 56 -0.66 13.78 4.52
C GLY A 56 0.31 13.28 5.56
N ASN A 57 -0.04 12.22 6.27
CA ASN A 57 0.85 11.63 7.28
C ASN A 57 1.19 10.20 6.90
N ARG A 58 2.36 9.73 7.35
CA ARG A 58 2.76 8.34 7.24
C ARG A 58 2.49 7.65 8.56
N VAL A 59 1.77 6.53 8.50
CA VAL A 59 1.45 5.77 9.70
C VAL A 59 1.69 4.29 9.42
N PRO A 60 2.02 3.49 10.44
CA PRO A 60 2.05 2.05 10.25
C PRO A 60 0.67 1.56 9.84
N TRP A 61 0.63 0.52 9.01
CA TRP A 61 -0.64 0.05 8.48
C TRP A 61 -0.91 -1.36 8.96
N LEU A 62 -2.14 -1.58 9.42
CA LEU A 62 -2.62 -2.90 9.81
C LEU A 62 -3.81 -3.24 8.93
N ALA A 63 -3.72 -4.38 8.26
CA ALA A 63 -4.77 -4.79 7.35
C ALA A 63 -5.99 -5.25 8.14
N SER A 64 -7.15 -4.73 7.78
CA SER A 64 -8.41 -5.27 8.29
C SER A 64 -8.78 -6.49 7.47
N GLN A 65 -9.76 -7.26 7.96
CA GLN A 65 -10.25 -8.39 7.16
C GLN A 65 -10.86 -7.90 5.85
N THR A 66 -11.51 -6.76 5.88
CA THR A 66 -12.07 -6.17 4.66
C THR A 66 -10.96 -5.91 3.64
N ASP A 67 -9.83 -5.39 4.09
CA ASP A 67 -8.70 -5.14 3.19
C ASP A 67 -8.11 -6.43 2.64
N VAL A 68 -7.96 -7.43 3.50
CA VAL A 68 -7.34 -8.71 3.11
C VAL A 68 -8.20 -9.43 2.08
N LEU A 69 -9.50 -9.34 2.20
CA LEU A 69 -10.42 -10.06 1.32
C LEU A 69 -10.88 -9.23 0.13
N ALA A 70 -10.46 -7.98 0.04
CA ALA A 70 -10.88 -7.11 -1.06
C ALA A 70 -10.26 -7.54 -2.38
N GLU A 71 -10.99 -7.27 -3.45
CA GLU A 71 -10.52 -7.55 -4.81
C GLU A 71 -10.52 -6.28 -5.65
N ASP A 72 -10.36 -5.14 -5.01
CA ASP A 72 -10.31 -3.84 -5.68
C ASP A 72 -8.95 -3.15 -5.48
N TRP A 73 -7.92 -3.92 -5.25
CA TRP A 73 -6.57 -3.38 -5.13
C TRP A 73 -6.05 -2.93 -6.49
N ALA A 74 -5.20 -1.91 -6.48
CA ALA A 74 -4.62 -1.38 -7.69
C ALA A 74 -3.19 -0.92 -7.41
N VAL A 75 -2.33 -1.02 -8.42
CA VAL A 75 -1.00 -0.44 -8.35
C VAL A 75 -1.12 1.06 -8.63
N VAL A 76 -0.47 1.86 -7.81
CA VAL A 76 -0.47 3.31 -7.94
C VAL A 76 0.91 3.74 -8.41
N GLU A 77 0.95 4.42 -9.54
CA GLU A 77 2.21 4.92 -10.07
C GLU A 77 2.54 6.26 -9.41
N SER A 78 3.83 6.49 -9.16
CA SER A 78 4.23 7.71 -8.47
C SER A 78 3.85 8.99 -9.21
N SER A 79 3.65 8.89 -10.51
CA SER A 79 3.23 10.04 -11.30
C SER A 79 1.77 10.43 -11.05
N GLU A 80 1.05 9.68 -10.25
CA GLU A 80 -0.37 9.91 -10.04
C GLU A 80 -0.68 10.69 -8.76
N TRP A 81 0.34 11.10 -7.99
CA TRP A 81 0.12 11.93 -6.81
C TRP A 81 1.08 13.12 -6.71
#